data_10a1f879cb88bef310865ddeb705a9ca
#
_entry.id   10a1f879cb88bef310865ddeb705a9ca
#
_cell.length_a   1.000
_cell.length_b   1.000
_cell.length_c   1.000
_cell.angle_alpha   90.00
_cell.angle_beta   90.00
_cell.angle_gamma   90.00
#
_symmetry.space_group_name_H-M   'P 1'
#
loop_
_entity.id
_entity.type
_entity.pdbx_description
1 polymer ?
#
loop_
_entity_poly.entity_id
_entity_poly.type
_entity_poly.pdbx_seq_one_letter_code
_entity_poly.pdbx_strand_id
1 'polypeptide(L)'
;MRDTFFIALYAAKGAGVSGVLGTAALRLLRRHSITLSLTTVVVVPVGAVLGGTICVFRGMLLSDHDVRIVTVICATAAVVSLAVAFGLGRTVVKGTHALTETTRALGDGVSLPHLPATPTAELTAIGLELAQTSIRLAASREREAALDRSRRELVAWISHDLRTPLAGLQALAEAQEDGVLDDLGVYHARIRAEVERLSGMVGDLFELSRLQIGVRTMNTARTSVYDLVDDALAGVHLLASERGVRLVGDGVEAVPIEADSREMSRVLANLLVNAIRRTPPDGTVAVSAHREHDAVVLSVTDQCGGIAAEDLPRVFDSGWRGTDARTPPPGAGLGLAIVRGIVEAHQGQTCVSNVPGGCRFEVRLPAAV
;
A
#
# COMPACT_ATOMS: atom_id res chain seq x y z
N MET A 1 -25.07 41.18 59.96
CA MET A 1 -24.15 41.57 58.87
C MET A 1 -22.67 41.54 59.29
N ARG A 2 -22.24 42.02 60.48
CA ARG A 2 -20.84 41.96 60.92
C ARG A 2 -20.34 40.52 61.10
N ASP A 3 -21.15 39.65 61.67
CA ASP A 3 -20.74 38.27 61.99
C ASP A 3 -20.58 37.41 60.75
N THR A 4 -21.48 37.58 59.73
CA THR A 4 -21.37 36.90 58.41
C THR A 4 -20.12 37.32 57.66
N PHE A 5 -19.68 38.57 57.80
CA PHE A 5 -18.44 39.08 57.20
C PHE A 5 -17.22 38.46 57.84
N PHE A 6 -17.14 38.31 59.17
CA PHE A 6 -16.04 37.65 59.85
C PHE A 6 -15.97 36.14 59.51
N ILE A 7 -17.12 35.45 59.45
CA ILE A 7 -17.16 34.05 59.01
C ILE A 7 -16.58 33.88 57.63
N ALA A 8 -17.03 34.71 56.67
CA ALA A 8 -16.53 34.67 55.29
C ALA A 8 -15.00 34.97 55.23
N LEU A 9 -14.52 35.91 56.01
CA LEU A 9 -13.10 36.27 56.06
C LEU A 9 -12.20 35.16 56.61
N TYR A 10 -12.62 34.48 57.68
CA TYR A 10 -11.89 33.37 58.27
C TYR A 10 -11.93 32.13 57.38
N ALA A 11 -13.08 31.82 56.76
CA ALA A 11 -13.21 30.75 55.80
C ALA A 11 -12.35 30.98 54.57
N ALA A 12 -12.31 32.20 54.03
CA ALA A 12 -11.47 32.60 52.90
C ALA A 12 -9.97 32.48 53.19
N LYS A 13 -9.52 32.83 54.43
CA LYS A 13 -8.13 32.62 54.83
C LYS A 13 -7.74 31.15 54.83
N GLY A 14 -8.55 30.26 55.41
CA GLY A 14 -8.28 28.80 55.45
C GLY A 14 -8.29 28.17 54.05
N ALA A 15 -9.27 28.52 53.23
CA ALA A 15 -9.37 28.05 51.84
C ALA A 15 -8.22 28.58 50.98
N GLY A 16 -7.82 29.83 51.14
CA GLY A 16 -6.72 30.45 50.41
C GLY A 16 -5.38 29.75 50.62
N VAL A 17 -5.06 29.47 51.91
CA VAL A 17 -3.82 28.75 52.26
C VAL A 17 -3.81 27.35 51.64
N SER A 18 -4.91 26.61 51.75
CA SER A 18 -5.03 25.28 51.19
C SER A 18 -4.97 25.30 49.64
N GLY A 19 -5.56 26.30 48.99
CA GLY A 19 -5.51 26.51 47.55
C GLY A 19 -4.09 26.76 47.02
N VAL A 20 -3.33 27.62 47.70
CA VAL A 20 -1.93 27.90 47.35
C VAL A 20 -1.05 26.68 47.55
N LEU A 21 -1.17 25.97 48.67
CA LEU A 21 -0.45 24.72 48.90
C LEU A 21 -0.81 23.66 47.89
N GLY A 22 -2.09 23.56 47.50
CA GLY A 22 -2.56 22.60 46.49
C GLY A 22 -2.04 22.89 45.11
N THR A 23 -2.03 24.14 44.65
CA THR A 23 -1.47 24.50 43.35
C THR A 23 0.05 24.31 43.30
N ALA A 24 0.76 24.55 44.40
CA ALA A 24 2.19 24.27 44.53
C ALA A 24 2.45 22.75 44.45
N ALA A 25 1.66 21.94 45.17
CA ALA A 25 1.75 20.50 45.14
C ALA A 25 1.48 19.94 43.76
N LEU A 26 0.42 20.40 43.06
CA LEU A 26 0.12 19.99 41.68
C LEU A 26 1.25 20.36 40.70
N ARG A 27 1.91 21.49 40.85
CA ARG A 27 3.07 21.87 40.04
C ARG A 27 4.28 20.98 40.28
N LEU A 28 4.55 20.62 41.53
CA LEU A 28 5.64 19.70 41.88
C LEU A 28 5.39 18.29 41.38
N LEU A 29 4.14 17.86 41.42
CA LEU A 29 3.70 16.49 41.06
C LEU A 29 3.43 16.31 39.56
N ARG A 30 3.57 17.35 38.75
CA ARG A 30 3.31 17.32 37.26
C ARG A 30 4.10 16.24 36.50
N ARG A 31 5.18 15.73 37.09
CA ARG A 31 6.02 14.65 36.48
C ARG A 31 5.82 13.29 37.15
N HIS A 32 4.87 13.17 38.05
CA HIS A 32 4.57 11.92 38.75
C HIS A 32 3.29 11.27 38.22
N SER A 33 2.91 10.14 38.78
CA SER A 33 1.78 9.35 38.28
C SER A 33 0.46 10.13 38.30
N ILE A 34 -0.41 9.85 37.31
CA ILE A 34 -1.76 10.43 37.18
C ILE A 34 -2.58 10.21 38.46
N THR A 35 -2.39 9.06 39.12
CA THR A 35 -3.06 8.74 40.40
C THR A 35 -2.73 9.76 41.47
N LEU A 36 -1.47 10.19 41.56
CA LEU A 36 -1.02 11.16 42.56
C LEU A 36 -1.59 12.55 42.27
N SER A 37 -1.68 12.94 41.00
CA SER A 37 -2.29 14.20 40.58
C SER A 37 -3.79 14.24 40.89
N LEU A 38 -4.53 13.14 40.59
CA LEU A 38 -5.96 13.03 40.88
C LEU A 38 -6.26 13.00 42.36
N THR A 39 -5.45 12.31 43.19
CA THR A 39 -5.58 12.35 44.67
C THR A 39 -5.34 13.74 45.19
N THR A 40 -4.37 14.48 44.68
CA THR A 40 -4.09 15.86 45.11
C THR A 40 -5.25 16.80 44.78
N VAL A 41 -5.88 16.67 43.62
CA VAL A 41 -7.06 17.46 43.21
C VAL A 41 -8.24 17.27 44.18
N VAL A 42 -8.37 16.10 44.79
CA VAL A 42 -9.44 15.84 45.77
C VAL A 42 -9.04 16.21 47.19
N VAL A 43 -7.77 15.96 47.61
CA VAL A 43 -7.28 16.27 48.95
C VAL A 43 -7.26 17.76 49.20
N VAL A 44 -6.94 18.60 48.20
CA VAL A 44 -6.85 20.05 48.33
C VAL A 44 -8.19 20.73 48.70
N PRO A 45 -9.32 20.50 48.00
CA PRO A 45 -10.61 21.02 48.35
C PRO A 45 -11.11 20.55 49.74
N VAL A 46 -10.89 19.24 50.02
CA VAL A 46 -11.23 18.68 51.33
C VAL A 46 -10.45 19.34 52.45
N GLY A 47 -9.15 19.55 52.27
CA GLY A 47 -8.28 20.26 53.18
C GLY A 47 -8.70 21.74 53.34
N ALA A 48 -9.15 22.40 52.26
CA ALA A 48 -9.64 23.77 52.28
C ALA A 48 -10.93 23.90 53.11
N VAL A 49 -11.86 22.96 52.95
CA VAL A 49 -13.13 22.95 53.71
C VAL A 49 -12.84 22.71 55.21
N LEU A 50 -12.03 21.68 55.53
CA LEU A 50 -11.63 21.40 56.91
C LEU A 50 -10.88 22.55 57.58
N GLY A 51 -9.89 23.11 56.90
CA GLY A 51 -9.10 24.25 57.38
C GLY A 51 -9.96 25.50 57.56
N GLY A 52 -10.84 25.81 56.61
CA GLY A 52 -11.79 26.92 56.71
C GLY A 52 -12.75 26.74 57.88
N THR A 53 -13.28 25.55 58.09
CA THR A 53 -14.18 25.18 59.19
C THR A 53 -13.49 25.38 60.55
N ILE A 54 -12.28 24.85 60.71
CA ILE A 54 -11.48 24.98 61.93
C ILE A 54 -11.19 26.47 62.25
N CYS A 55 -10.83 27.27 61.22
CA CYS A 55 -10.57 28.71 61.40
C CYS A 55 -11.82 29.47 61.88
N VAL A 56 -13.00 29.16 61.33
CA VAL A 56 -14.25 29.77 61.74
C VAL A 56 -14.58 29.41 63.19
N PHE A 57 -14.43 28.14 63.59
CA PHE A 57 -14.71 27.68 64.93
C PHE A 57 -13.80 28.34 65.99
N ARG A 58 -12.50 28.51 65.70
CA ARG A 58 -11.59 29.21 66.62
C ARG A 58 -11.86 30.68 66.75
N GLY A 59 -12.46 31.29 65.71
CA GLY A 59 -12.77 32.72 65.70
C GLY A 59 -14.09 33.11 66.37
N MET A 60 -15.03 32.16 66.52
CA MET A 60 -16.43 32.46 66.93
C MET A 60 -16.91 31.87 68.28
N LEU A 61 -16.04 31.30 69.10
CA LEU A 61 -16.43 30.74 70.41
C LEU A 61 -17.70 29.85 70.37
N LEU A 62 -17.80 28.91 69.40
CA LEU A 62 -18.91 27.98 69.26
C LEU A 62 -18.86 26.89 70.33
N SER A 63 -20.03 26.28 70.62
CA SER A 63 -20.17 25.17 71.56
C SER A 63 -19.36 23.93 71.08
N ASP A 64 -18.67 23.26 72.01
CA ASP A 64 -17.95 22.01 71.74
C ASP A 64 -18.80 20.92 71.07
N HIS A 65 -20.11 20.99 71.25
CA HIS A 65 -21.06 20.04 70.62
C HIS A 65 -21.19 20.30 69.12
N ASP A 66 -21.32 21.54 68.66
CA ASP A 66 -21.46 21.92 67.27
C ASP A 66 -20.18 21.64 66.51
N VAL A 67 -19.02 21.89 67.13
CA VAL A 67 -17.69 21.58 66.58
C VAL A 67 -17.58 20.11 66.27
N ARG A 68 -18.00 19.24 67.16
CA ARG A 68 -17.94 17.74 66.98
C ARG A 68 -18.81 17.30 65.83
N ILE A 69 -20.05 17.78 65.73
CA ILE A 69 -20.99 17.41 64.68
C ILE A 69 -20.42 17.77 63.28
N VAL A 70 -19.98 19.00 63.12
CA VAL A 70 -19.45 19.46 61.82
C VAL A 70 -18.14 18.76 61.48
N THR A 71 -17.26 18.49 62.47
CA THR A 71 -16.02 17.75 62.20
C THR A 71 -16.31 16.33 61.74
N VAL A 72 -17.31 15.61 62.33
CA VAL A 72 -17.69 14.28 61.91
C VAL A 72 -18.28 14.29 60.51
N ILE A 73 -19.13 15.29 60.16
CA ILE A 73 -19.70 15.42 58.83
C ILE A 73 -18.59 15.66 57.79
N CYS A 74 -17.66 16.60 58.07
CA CYS A 74 -16.56 16.86 57.17
C CYS A 74 -15.60 15.67 56.99
N ALA A 75 -15.31 14.94 58.10
CA ALA A 75 -14.45 13.78 58.05
C ALA A 75 -15.07 12.63 57.23
N THR A 76 -16.38 12.39 57.38
CA THR A 76 -17.08 11.36 56.57
C THR A 76 -17.12 11.74 55.08
N ALA A 77 -17.41 12.99 54.79
CA ALA A 77 -17.37 13.52 53.39
C ALA A 77 -15.98 13.38 52.78
N ALA A 78 -14.93 13.67 53.55
CA ALA A 78 -13.53 13.52 53.11
C ALA A 78 -13.19 12.07 52.78
N VAL A 79 -13.58 11.10 53.61
CA VAL A 79 -13.32 9.69 53.37
C VAL A 79 -14.03 9.19 52.10
N VAL A 80 -15.30 9.58 51.92
CA VAL A 80 -16.04 9.22 50.71
C VAL A 80 -15.43 9.80 49.45
N SER A 81 -15.08 11.11 49.48
CA SER A 81 -14.43 11.78 48.34
C SER A 81 -13.10 11.14 47.98
N LEU A 82 -12.29 10.80 48.97
CA LEU A 82 -10.99 10.14 48.74
C LEU A 82 -11.14 8.73 48.14
N ALA A 83 -12.14 7.95 48.60
CA ALA A 83 -12.43 6.61 48.09
C ALA A 83 -12.84 6.67 46.62
N VAL A 84 -13.75 7.60 46.26
CA VAL A 84 -14.16 7.81 44.87
C VAL A 84 -12.99 8.25 43.97
N ALA A 85 -12.18 9.21 44.43
CA ALA A 85 -11.01 9.66 43.68
C ALA A 85 -9.97 8.55 43.44
N PHE A 86 -9.74 7.73 44.46
CA PHE A 86 -8.82 6.60 44.34
C PHE A 86 -9.33 5.53 43.37
N GLY A 87 -10.63 5.24 43.40
CA GLY A 87 -11.28 4.32 42.45
C GLY A 87 -11.16 4.81 41.02
N LEU A 88 -11.47 6.09 40.78
CA LEU A 88 -11.37 6.69 39.45
C LEU A 88 -9.91 6.71 38.94
N GLY A 89 -8.97 7.11 39.82
CA GLY A 89 -7.55 7.13 39.49
C GLY A 89 -7.02 5.77 39.05
N ARG A 90 -7.41 4.71 39.76
CA ARG A 90 -7.04 3.33 39.40
C ARG A 90 -7.58 2.90 38.02
N THR A 91 -8.81 3.26 37.70
CA THR A 91 -9.44 2.92 36.42
C THR A 91 -8.74 3.61 35.25
N VAL A 92 -8.42 4.89 35.39
CA VAL A 92 -7.69 5.67 34.37
C VAL A 92 -6.27 5.11 34.14
N VAL A 93 -5.54 4.82 35.25
CA VAL A 93 -4.19 4.26 35.14
C VAL A 93 -4.17 2.88 34.47
N LYS A 94 -5.14 2.01 34.79
CA LYS A 94 -5.26 0.72 34.11
C LYS A 94 -5.51 0.90 32.62
N GLY A 95 -6.38 1.82 32.21
CA GLY A 95 -6.66 2.12 30.80
C GLY A 95 -5.42 2.63 30.05
N THR A 96 -4.64 3.54 30.67
CA THR A 96 -3.40 4.04 30.05
C THR A 96 -2.31 2.98 29.93
N HIS A 97 -2.15 2.11 30.92
CA HIS A 97 -1.22 0.98 30.83
C HIS A 97 -1.60 0.00 29.70
N ALA A 98 -2.88 -0.35 29.58
CA ALA A 98 -3.36 -1.22 28.51
C ALA A 98 -3.06 -0.61 27.12
N LEU A 99 -3.29 0.69 26.91
CA LEU A 99 -2.95 1.37 25.66
C LEU A 99 -1.44 1.40 25.40
N THR A 100 -0.62 1.58 26.44
CA THR A 100 0.84 1.57 26.31
C THR A 100 1.38 0.20 25.91
N GLU A 101 0.85 -0.88 26.48
CA GLU A 101 1.19 -2.26 26.10
C GLU A 101 0.77 -2.55 24.66
N THR A 102 -0.44 -2.12 24.28
CA THR A 102 -0.95 -2.23 22.91
C THR A 102 0.00 -1.51 21.92
N THR A 103 0.43 -0.31 22.26
CA THR A 103 1.36 0.48 21.40
C THR A 103 2.72 -0.21 21.25
N ARG A 104 3.25 -0.82 22.31
CA ARG A 104 4.50 -1.58 22.23
C ARG A 104 4.37 -2.81 21.36
N ALA A 105 3.30 -3.60 21.57
CA ALA A 105 3.04 -4.77 20.74
C ALA A 105 2.90 -4.45 19.25
N LEU A 106 2.30 -3.30 18.91
CA LEU A 106 2.25 -2.76 17.56
C LEU A 106 3.63 -2.39 17.00
N GLY A 107 4.50 -1.84 17.83
CA GLY A 107 5.91 -1.56 17.48
C GLY A 107 6.67 -2.84 17.12
N ASP A 108 6.41 -3.93 17.85
CA ASP A 108 6.99 -5.25 17.63
C ASP A 108 6.36 -6.03 16.47
N GLY A 109 5.41 -5.44 15.75
CA GLY A 109 4.79 -6.05 14.56
C GLY A 109 3.65 -7.01 14.85
N VAL A 110 3.16 -7.06 16.09
CA VAL A 110 2.02 -7.93 16.47
C VAL A 110 0.71 -7.25 16.07
N SER A 111 -0.06 -7.91 15.23
CA SER A 111 -1.42 -7.46 14.88
C SER A 111 -2.38 -7.79 16.04
N LEU A 112 -3.04 -6.78 16.59
CA LEU A 112 -3.96 -6.96 17.74
C LEU A 112 -5.40 -7.05 17.24
N PRO A 113 -6.07 -8.18 17.44
CA PRO A 113 -7.45 -8.38 16.99
C PRO A 113 -8.50 -7.66 17.85
N HIS A 114 -8.15 -7.23 19.07
CA HIS A 114 -9.07 -6.59 19.99
C HIS A 114 -8.42 -5.46 20.76
N LEU A 115 -9.11 -4.30 20.78
CA LEU A 115 -8.76 -3.18 21.66
C LEU A 115 -9.24 -3.50 23.09
N PRO A 116 -8.42 -3.23 24.12
CA PRO A 116 -8.87 -3.34 25.48
C PRO A 116 -10.01 -2.34 25.77
N ALA A 117 -11.02 -2.76 26.53
CA ALA A 117 -12.08 -1.87 26.97
C ALA A 117 -11.46 -0.73 27.82
N THR A 118 -11.65 0.49 27.37
CA THR A 118 -11.12 1.69 28.06
C THR A 118 -12.22 2.37 28.86
N PRO A 119 -11.91 2.91 30.05
CA PRO A 119 -12.91 3.42 30.98
C PRO A 119 -13.46 4.81 30.63
N THR A 120 -12.86 5.52 29.69
CA THR A 120 -13.30 6.88 29.29
C THR A 120 -13.43 7.01 27.77
N ALA A 121 -14.29 7.93 27.34
CA ALA A 121 -14.52 8.17 25.91
C ALA A 121 -13.25 8.64 25.19
N GLU A 122 -12.43 9.44 25.84
CA GLU A 122 -11.18 9.97 25.28
C GLU A 122 -10.15 8.85 25.05
N LEU A 123 -10.00 7.92 26.00
CA LEU A 123 -9.13 6.76 25.85
C LEU A 123 -9.65 5.82 24.77
N THR A 124 -10.96 5.68 24.64
CA THR A 124 -11.58 4.91 23.56
C THR A 124 -11.28 5.52 22.20
N ALA A 125 -11.41 6.83 22.05
CA ALA A 125 -11.10 7.54 20.82
C ALA A 125 -9.62 7.37 20.40
N ILE A 126 -8.69 7.51 21.36
CA ILE A 126 -7.26 7.28 21.13
C ILE A 126 -7.01 5.81 20.71
N GLY A 127 -7.68 4.85 21.34
CA GLY A 127 -7.60 3.43 20.99
C GLY A 127 -8.05 3.15 19.57
N LEU A 128 -9.16 3.76 19.14
CA LEU A 128 -9.67 3.62 17.77
C LEU A 128 -8.69 4.20 16.73
N GLU A 129 -8.15 5.39 16.96
CA GLU A 129 -7.14 6.00 16.09
C GLU A 129 -5.88 5.14 16.00
N LEU A 130 -5.44 4.58 17.14
CA LEU A 130 -4.29 3.68 17.17
C LEU A 130 -4.56 2.42 16.34
N ALA A 131 -5.75 1.83 16.44
CA ALA A 131 -6.15 0.67 15.64
C ALA A 131 -6.16 0.98 14.14
N GLN A 132 -6.74 2.11 13.74
CA GLN A 132 -6.75 2.53 12.33
C GLN A 132 -5.33 2.75 11.79
N THR A 133 -4.48 3.41 12.58
CA THR A 133 -3.07 3.63 12.22
C THR A 133 -2.32 2.31 12.08
N SER A 134 -2.58 1.35 12.96
CA SER A 134 -2.03 0.00 12.89
C SER A 134 -2.41 -0.73 11.60
N ILE A 135 -3.70 -0.69 11.23
CA ILE A 135 -4.18 -1.32 9.99
C ILE A 135 -3.50 -0.68 8.77
N ARG A 136 -3.39 0.65 8.73
CA ARG A 136 -2.70 1.35 7.65
C ARG A 136 -1.22 0.99 7.58
N LEU A 137 -0.55 0.89 8.73
CA LEU A 137 0.86 0.51 8.81
C LEU A 137 1.09 -0.94 8.36
N ALA A 138 0.22 -1.87 8.78
CA ALA A 138 0.27 -3.27 8.35
C ALA A 138 0.11 -3.37 6.82
N ALA A 139 -0.90 -2.70 6.25
CA ALA A 139 -1.11 -2.66 4.81
C ALA A 139 0.07 -2.01 4.03
N SER A 140 0.72 -1.00 4.61
CA SER A 140 1.90 -0.38 4.02
C SER A 140 3.11 -1.33 4.02
N ARG A 141 3.36 -2.01 5.14
CA ARG A 141 4.43 -3.01 5.26
C ARG A 141 4.23 -4.20 4.32
N GLU A 142 2.99 -4.63 4.16
CA GLU A 142 2.66 -5.72 3.23
C GLU A 142 2.92 -5.33 1.77
N ARG A 143 2.56 -4.10 1.37
CA ARG A 143 2.89 -3.55 0.05
C ARG A 143 4.40 -3.46 -0.17
N GLU A 144 5.14 -2.94 0.82
CA GLU A 144 6.60 -2.83 0.76
C GLU A 144 7.25 -4.22 0.63
N ALA A 145 6.82 -5.20 1.43
CA ALA A 145 7.31 -6.57 1.35
C ALA A 145 6.96 -7.26 0.02
N ALA A 146 5.80 -6.94 -0.58
CA ALA A 146 5.41 -7.42 -1.90
C ALA A 146 6.30 -6.83 -3.00
N LEU A 147 6.56 -5.51 -2.95
CA LEU A 147 7.48 -4.83 -3.87
C LEU A 147 8.91 -5.39 -3.78
N ASP A 148 9.39 -5.63 -2.56
CA ASP A 148 10.74 -6.14 -2.31
C ASP A 148 10.89 -7.60 -2.78
N ARG A 149 9.84 -8.41 -2.65
CA ARG A 149 9.78 -9.76 -3.24
C ARG A 149 9.81 -9.70 -4.76
N SER A 150 8.95 -8.90 -5.37
CA SER A 150 8.89 -8.73 -6.83
C SER A 150 10.23 -8.25 -7.40
N ARG A 151 10.91 -7.32 -6.71
CA ARG A 151 12.24 -6.85 -7.09
C ARG A 151 13.30 -7.96 -7.03
N ARG A 152 13.30 -8.77 -5.97
CA ARG A 152 14.24 -9.90 -5.84
C ARG A 152 14.00 -10.98 -6.89
N GLU A 153 12.75 -11.32 -7.15
CA GLU A 153 12.36 -12.28 -8.19
C GLU A 153 12.81 -11.78 -9.57
N LEU A 154 12.59 -10.49 -9.86
CA LEU A 154 13.03 -9.86 -11.11
C LEU A 154 14.55 -9.97 -11.29
N VAL A 155 15.35 -9.61 -10.27
CA VAL A 155 16.83 -9.67 -10.33
C VAL A 155 17.32 -11.10 -10.52
N ALA A 156 16.75 -12.06 -9.80
CA ALA A 156 17.10 -13.47 -9.92
C ALA A 156 16.80 -13.99 -11.33
N TRP A 157 15.64 -13.65 -11.84
CA TRP A 157 15.20 -14.04 -13.18
C TRP A 157 16.09 -13.41 -14.27
N ILE A 158 16.37 -12.09 -14.21
CA ILE A 158 17.27 -11.40 -15.16
C ILE A 158 18.64 -12.07 -15.18
N SER A 159 19.19 -12.37 -14.00
CA SER A 159 20.52 -13.00 -13.89
C SER A 159 20.55 -14.36 -14.56
N HIS A 160 19.48 -15.13 -14.46
CA HIS A 160 19.34 -16.43 -15.11
C HIS A 160 19.23 -16.30 -16.64
N ASP A 161 18.36 -15.40 -17.11
CA ASP A 161 18.02 -15.26 -18.54
C ASP A 161 19.08 -14.54 -19.36
N LEU A 162 19.90 -13.68 -18.74
CA LEU A 162 21.09 -13.10 -19.37
C LEU A 162 22.25 -14.11 -19.44
N ARG A 163 22.36 -15.06 -18.53
CA ARG A 163 23.45 -16.05 -18.53
C ARG A 163 23.40 -16.96 -19.74
N THR A 164 22.21 -17.36 -20.18
CA THR A 164 22.04 -18.29 -21.30
C THR A 164 22.59 -17.74 -22.63
N PRO A 165 22.19 -16.53 -23.10
CA PRO A 165 22.73 -15.95 -24.33
C PRO A 165 24.23 -15.62 -24.22
N LEU A 166 24.69 -15.19 -23.04
CA LEU A 166 26.12 -14.95 -22.80
C LEU A 166 26.93 -16.24 -22.94
N ALA A 167 26.45 -17.34 -22.35
CA ALA A 167 27.08 -18.65 -22.53
C ALA A 167 27.08 -19.13 -23.99
N GLY A 168 26.01 -18.83 -24.73
CA GLY A 168 25.93 -19.10 -26.17
C GLY A 168 26.96 -18.31 -26.97
N LEU A 169 27.12 -17.01 -26.69
CA LEU A 169 28.13 -16.17 -27.31
C LEU A 169 29.56 -16.63 -26.97
N GLN A 170 29.78 -17.03 -25.70
CA GLN A 170 31.09 -17.57 -25.27
C GLN A 170 31.42 -18.86 -26.01
N ALA A 171 30.47 -19.81 -26.09
CA ALA A 171 30.69 -21.06 -26.84
C ALA A 171 30.93 -20.82 -28.32
N LEU A 172 30.28 -19.82 -28.93
CA LEU A 172 30.57 -19.41 -30.31
C LEU A 172 32.00 -18.86 -30.45
N ALA A 173 32.46 -18.02 -29.51
CA ALA A 173 33.83 -17.50 -29.52
C ALA A 173 34.88 -18.60 -29.37
N GLU A 174 34.66 -19.55 -28.46
CA GLU A 174 35.55 -20.73 -28.25
C GLU A 174 35.59 -21.61 -29.53
N ALA A 175 34.43 -21.84 -30.17
CA ALA A 175 34.39 -22.63 -31.42
C ALA A 175 35.13 -21.94 -32.58
N GLN A 176 35.20 -20.60 -32.59
CA GLN A 176 36.00 -19.84 -33.56
C GLN A 176 37.52 -20.00 -33.30
N GLU A 177 37.95 -19.94 -32.03
CA GLU A 177 39.35 -20.12 -31.65
C GLU A 177 39.85 -21.52 -31.98
N ASP A 178 39.00 -22.53 -31.80
CA ASP A 178 39.31 -23.94 -32.08
C ASP A 178 39.27 -24.27 -33.58
N GLY A 179 38.86 -23.35 -34.45
CA GLY A 179 38.83 -23.55 -35.89
C GLY A 179 37.77 -24.57 -36.36
N VAL A 180 36.75 -24.85 -35.55
CA VAL A 180 35.69 -25.86 -35.81
C VAL A 180 34.56 -25.32 -36.69
N LEU A 181 34.62 -24.07 -37.12
CA LEU A 181 33.53 -23.38 -37.84
C LEU A 181 33.66 -23.60 -39.37
N ASP A 182 32.70 -24.34 -39.92
CA ASP A 182 32.62 -24.61 -41.38
C ASP A 182 32.10 -23.41 -42.19
N ASP A 183 31.27 -22.49 -41.58
CA ASP A 183 30.63 -21.37 -42.27
C ASP A 183 30.65 -20.09 -41.42
N LEU A 184 31.51 -19.13 -41.79
CA LEU A 184 31.60 -17.81 -41.18
C LEU A 184 30.30 -16.97 -41.31
N GLY A 185 29.53 -17.19 -42.33
CA GLY A 185 28.24 -16.48 -42.56
C GLY A 185 27.21 -16.89 -41.51
N VAL A 186 27.06 -18.18 -41.27
CA VAL A 186 26.17 -18.73 -40.24
C VAL A 186 26.63 -18.29 -38.85
N TYR A 187 27.93 -18.27 -38.61
CA TYR A 187 28.49 -17.79 -37.34
C TYR A 187 28.13 -16.33 -37.05
N HIS A 188 28.41 -15.41 -37.99
CA HIS A 188 28.08 -14.01 -37.81
C HIS A 188 26.57 -13.77 -37.66
N ALA A 189 25.74 -14.53 -38.38
CA ALA A 189 24.28 -14.45 -38.22
C ALA A 189 23.82 -14.86 -36.82
N ARG A 190 24.40 -15.92 -36.22
CA ARG A 190 24.11 -16.37 -34.86
C ARG A 190 24.55 -15.35 -33.82
N ILE A 191 25.77 -14.79 -33.94
CA ILE A 191 26.23 -13.73 -33.03
C ILE A 191 25.28 -12.54 -33.09
N ARG A 192 24.93 -12.08 -34.29
CA ARG A 192 24.02 -10.93 -34.47
C ARG A 192 22.67 -11.20 -33.80
N ALA A 193 22.07 -12.37 -34.02
CA ALA A 193 20.80 -12.75 -33.40
C ALA A 193 20.87 -12.76 -31.87
N GLU A 194 21.99 -13.24 -31.28
CA GLU A 194 22.14 -13.27 -29.84
C GLU A 194 22.39 -11.89 -29.22
N VAL A 195 23.13 -11.01 -29.93
CA VAL A 195 23.33 -9.60 -29.54
C VAL A 195 22.01 -8.82 -29.62
N GLU A 196 21.23 -9.02 -30.68
CA GLU A 196 19.89 -8.40 -30.83
C GLU A 196 18.95 -8.85 -29.71
N ARG A 197 18.97 -10.14 -29.36
CA ARG A 197 18.21 -10.71 -28.27
C ARG A 197 18.59 -10.08 -26.91
N LEU A 198 19.90 -9.99 -26.61
CA LEU A 198 20.41 -9.35 -25.40
C LEU A 198 19.99 -7.86 -25.34
N SER A 199 20.15 -7.15 -26.45
CA SER A 199 19.77 -5.74 -26.52
C SER A 199 18.26 -5.53 -26.28
N GLY A 200 17.42 -6.42 -26.80
CA GLY A 200 15.99 -6.44 -26.52
C GLY A 200 15.69 -6.67 -25.05
N MET A 201 16.32 -7.66 -24.40
CA MET A 201 16.13 -7.93 -22.97
C MET A 201 16.58 -6.76 -22.08
N VAL A 202 17.68 -6.11 -22.40
CA VAL A 202 18.16 -4.91 -21.67
C VAL A 202 17.17 -3.76 -21.85
N GLY A 203 16.65 -3.55 -23.06
CA GLY A 203 15.60 -2.57 -23.33
C GLY A 203 14.33 -2.80 -22.52
N ASP A 204 13.84 -4.04 -22.48
CA ASP A 204 12.66 -4.42 -21.71
C ASP A 204 12.86 -4.23 -20.21
N LEU A 205 14.06 -4.57 -19.70
CA LEU A 205 14.43 -4.37 -18.30
C LEU A 205 14.43 -2.89 -17.91
N PHE A 206 15.04 -2.04 -18.74
CA PHE A 206 15.10 -0.61 -18.50
C PHE A 206 13.68 -0.01 -18.43
N GLU A 207 12.79 -0.44 -19.31
CA GLU A 207 11.40 0.01 -19.31
C GLU A 207 10.61 -0.51 -18.09
N LEU A 208 10.76 -1.77 -17.73
CA LEU A 208 10.11 -2.29 -16.53
C LEU A 208 10.59 -1.55 -15.27
N SER A 209 11.88 -1.23 -15.20
CA SER A 209 12.44 -0.41 -14.12
C SER A 209 11.82 0.99 -14.07
N ARG A 210 11.61 1.64 -15.22
CA ARG A 210 10.95 2.96 -15.31
C ARG A 210 9.50 2.92 -14.88
N LEU A 211 8.77 1.86 -15.23
CA LEU A 211 7.37 1.66 -14.83
C LEU A 211 7.24 1.48 -13.30
N GLN A 212 8.17 0.75 -12.67
CA GLN A 212 8.14 0.51 -11.21
C GLN A 212 8.46 1.75 -10.38
N ILE A 213 9.28 2.68 -10.88
CA ILE A 213 9.68 3.90 -10.15
C ILE A 213 8.55 4.96 -10.17
N GLY A 214 7.53 4.79 -11.00
CA GLY A 214 6.40 5.75 -11.08
C GLY A 214 6.78 7.15 -11.60
N VAL A 215 8.03 7.35 -12.04
CA VAL A 215 8.54 8.63 -12.58
C VAL A 215 8.22 8.70 -14.07
N ARG A 216 6.94 8.81 -14.40
CA ARG A 216 6.58 8.99 -15.81
C ARG A 216 5.68 10.20 -15.98
N THR A 217 6.20 11.25 -16.57
CA THR A 217 5.37 12.26 -17.24
C THR A 217 4.85 11.63 -18.53
N MET A 218 3.62 11.10 -18.48
CA MET A 218 2.92 10.62 -19.67
C MET A 218 2.61 11.81 -20.58
N ASN A 219 2.98 11.72 -21.83
CA ASN A 219 2.61 12.71 -22.83
C ASN A 219 1.31 12.27 -23.51
N THR A 220 0.21 12.31 -22.74
CA THR A 220 -1.11 11.93 -23.25
C THR A 220 -1.63 12.94 -24.24
N ALA A 221 -2.11 12.47 -25.37
CA ALA A 221 -2.76 13.25 -26.40
C ALA A 221 -3.97 12.47 -26.94
N ARG A 222 -4.91 13.19 -27.54
CA ARG A 222 -6.04 12.56 -28.23
C ARG A 222 -5.54 11.78 -29.44
N THR A 223 -5.61 10.46 -29.39
CA THR A 223 -5.04 9.55 -30.39
C THR A 223 -6.14 8.64 -30.94
N SER A 224 -6.14 8.39 -32.24
CA SER A 224 -7.03 7.46 -32.91
C SER A 224 -6.57 6.02 -32.64
N VAL A 225 -7.45 5.17 -32.13
CA VAL A 225 -7.15 3.74 -31.94
C VAL A 225 -6.98 3.05 -33.29
N TYR A 226 -7.70 3.48 -34.32
CA TYR A 226 -7.56 2.94 -35.68
C TYR A 226 -6.13 3.15 -36.21
N ASP A 227 -5.60 4.36 -36.10
CA ASP A 227 -4.25 4.68 -36.60
C ASP A 227 -3.19 3.87 -35.84
N LEU A 228 -3.35 3.74 -34.51
CA LEU A 228 -2.44 2.96 -33.70
C LEU A 228 -2.42 1.48 -34.08
N VAL A 229 -3.59 0.91 -34.40
CA VAL A 229 -3.69 -0.49 -34.80
C VAL A 229 -3.15 -0.69 -36.21
N ASP A 230 -3.44 0.19 -37.14
CA ASP A 230 -2.95 0.12 -38.52
C ASP A 230 -1.41 0.16 -38.56
N ASP A 231 -0.81 1.11 -37.87
CA ASP A 231 0.65 1.23 -37.72
C ASP A 231 1.26 -0.03 -37.07
N ALA A 232 0.61 -0.58 -36.02
CA ALA A 232 1.10 -1.76 -35.34
C ALA A 232 1.03 -3.01 -36.21
N LEU A 233 -0.05 -3.19 -36.97
CA LEU A 233 -0.20 -4.30 -37.93
C LEU A 233 0.83 -4.21 -39.04
N ALA A 234 1.07 -3.00 -39.59
CA ALA A 234 2.11 -2.77 -40.57
C ALA A 234 3.50 -3.14 -40.02
N GLY A 235 3.78 -2.76 -38.76
CA GLY A 235 5.06 -3.03 -38.11
C GLY A 235 5.37 -4.52 -37.89
N VAL A 236 4.36 -5.38 -37.74
CA VAL A 236 4.55 -6.82 -37.53
C VAL A 236 4.27 -7.69 -38.75
N HIS A 237 3.90 -7.09 -39.89
CA HIS A 237 3.51 -7.79 -41.11
C HIS A 237 4.59 -8.78 -41.61
N LEU A 238 5.86 -8.35 -41.62
CA LEU A 238 6.97 -9.20 -42.04
C LEU A 238 7.11 -10.43 -41.15
N LEU A 239 7.06 -10.24 -39.83
CA LEU A 239 7.14 -11.32 -38.84
C LEU A 239 5.99 -12.32 -39.01
N ALA A 240 4.78 -11.84 -39.24
CA ALA A 240 3.61 -12.69 -39.49
C ALA A 240 3.73 -13.49 -40.77
N SER A 241 4.20 -12.83 -41.87
CA SER A 241 4.45 -13.47 -43.17
C SER A 241 5.50 -14.59 -43.07
N GLU A 242 6.63 -14.32 -42.40
CA GLU A 242 7.70 -15.31 -42.17
C GLU A 242 7.21 -16.54 -41.39
N ARG A 243 6.18 -16.37 -40.55
CA ARG A 243 5.61 -17.45 -39.74
C ARG A 243 4.37 -18.08 -40.36
N GLY A 244 3.91 -17.62 -41.52
CA GLY A 244 2.69 -18.09 -42.17
C GLY A 244 1.42 -17.75 -41.38
N VAL A 245 1.42 -16.67 -40.59
CA VAL A 245 0.28 -16.24 -39.76
C VAL A 245 -0.47 -15.12 -40.45
N ARG A 246 -1.80 -15.22 -40.52
CA ARG A 246 -2.68 -14.21 -41.12
C ARG A 246 -3.03 -13.14 -40.08
N LEU A 247 -2.83 -11.85 -40.42
CA LEU A 247 -3.27 -10.72 -39.61
C LEU A 247 -4.63 -10.21 -40.10
N VAL A 248 -5.54 -9.93 -39.18
CA VAL A 248 -6.89 -9.38 -39.45
C VAL A 248 -7.15 -8.21 -38.52
N GLY A 249 -7.52 -7.05 -39.09
CA GLY A 249 -7.83 -5.82 -38.36
C GLY A 249 -9.22 -5.23 -38.68
N ASP A 250 -10.17 -6.04 -39.17
CA ASP A 250 -11.44 -5.57 -39.72
C ASP A 250 -12.46 -5.09 -38.66
N GLY A 251 -12.19 -5.35 -37.38
CA GLY A 251 -13.09 -4.99 -36.27
C GLY A 251 -12.64 -3.76 -35.46
N VAL A 252 -11.91 -2.81 -36.09
CA VAL A 252 -11.35 -1.64 -35.39
C VAL A 252 -12.19 -0.41 -35.67
N GLU A 253 -12.86 0.11 -34.63
CA GLU A 253 -13.60 1.36 -34.69
C GLU A 253 -12.65 2.55 -34.55
N ALA A 254 -12.92 3.64 -35.27
CA ALA A 254 -12.16 4.89 -35.17
C ALA A 254 -12.55 5.68 -33.91
N VAL A 255 -12.25 5.13 -32.72
CA VAL A 255 -12.57 5.73 -31.43
C VAL A 255 -11.33 6.46 -30.91
N PRO A 256 -11.45 7.73 -30.46
CA PRO A 256 -10.35 8.44 -29.83
C PRO A 256 -10.15 8.02 -28.39
N ILE A 257 -8.89 7.93 -27.95
CA ILE A 257 -8.45 7.76 -26.57
C ILE A 257 -7.50 8.88 -26.16
N GLU A 258 -7.45 9.19 -24.87
CA GLU A 258 -6.43 10.05 -24.27
C GLU A 258 -5.25 9.19 -23.83
N ALA A 259 -4.20 9.10 -24.67
CA ALA A 259 -3.08 8.20 -24.40
C ALA A 259 -1.76 8.72 -24.97
N ASP A 260 -0.66 8.23 -24.42
CA ASP A 260 0.66 8.36 -25.00
C ASP A 260 0.79 7.38 -26.18
N SER A 261 0.77 7.91 -27.41
CA SER A 261 0.76 7.11 -28.65
C SER A 261 1.96 6.16 -28.74
N ARG A 262 3.14 6.59 -28.31
CA ARG A 262 4.36 5.78 -28.33
C ARG A 262 4.25 4.58 -27.42
N GLU A 263 3.68 4.76 -26.22
CA GLU A 263 3.49 3.70 -25.27
C GLU A 263 2.39 2.74 -25.70
N MET A 264 1.31 3.25 -26.29
CA MET A 264 0.24 2.41 -26.82
C MET A 264 0.69 1.59 -28.03
N SER A 265 1.52 2.15 -28.93
CA SER A 265 2.15 1.38 -30.01
C SER A 265 3.01 0.24 -29.46
N ARG A 266 3.69 0.46 -28.35
CA ARG A 266 4.47 -0.58 -27.66
C ARG A 266 3.59 -1.66 -27.05
N VAL A 267 2.44 -1.30 -26.45
CA VAL A 267 1.43 -2.27 -25.97
C VAL A 267 1.00 -3.17 -27.10
N LEU A 268 0.58 -2.58 -28.23
CA LEU A 268 0.14 -3.32 -29.41
C LEU A 268 1.25 -4.24 -29.96
N ALA A 269 2.47 -3.72 -30.11
CA ALA A 269 3.61 -4.50 -30.59
C ALA A 269 3.88 -5.72 -29.70
N ASN A 270 3.87 -5.57 -28.38
CA ASN A 270 4.07 -6.66 -27.43
C ASN A 270 2.96 -7.73 -27.53
N LEU A 271 1.70 -7.30 -27.63
CA LEU A 271 0.56 -8.23 -27.77
C LEU A 271 0.62 -8.96 -29.09
N LEU A 272 0.86 -8.25 -30.21
CA LEU A 272 0.90 -8.83 -31.55
C LEU A 272 2.09 -9.79 -31.73
N VAL A 273 3.28 -9.41 -31.29
CA VAL A 273 4.47 -10.28 -31.36
C VAL A 273 4.25 -11.55 -30.54
N ASN A 274 3.64 -11.43 -29.35
CA ASN A 274 3.31 -12.61 -28.54
C ASN A 274 2.28 -13.51 -29.25
N ALA A 275 1.22 -12.92 -29.78
CA ALA A 275 0.18 -13.64 -30.50
C ALA A 275 0.72 -14.38 -31.76
N ILE A 276 1.51 -13.69 -32.60
CA ILE A 276 2.13 -14.28 -33.80
C ILE A 276 3.08 -15.42 -33.46
N ARG A 277 3.87 -15.27 -32.39
CA ARG A 277 4.81 -16.32 -31.98
C ARG A 277 4.14 -17.57 -31.44
N ARG A 278 2.96 -17.48 -30.88
CA ARG A 278 2.22 -18.60 -30.30
C ARG A 278 1.19 -19.21 -31.24
N THR A 279 0.81 -18.49 -32.29
CA THR A 279 -0.11 -19.00 -33.33
C THR A 279 0.63 -19.98 -34.26
N PRO A 280 0.09 -21.17 -34.55
CA PRO A 280 0.68 -22.08 -35.50
C PRO A 280 0.64 -21.51 -36.95
N PRO A 281 1.46 -22.04 -37.88
CA PRO A 281 1.36 -21.69 -39.29
C PRO A 281 -0.09 -21.89 -39.81
N ASP A 282 -0.50 -21.04 -40.74
CA ASP A 282 -1.87 -20.95 -41.31
C ASP A 282 -2.94 -20.46 -40.31
N GLY A 283 -2.54 -20.15 -39.06
CA GLY A 283 -3.42 -19.57 -38.06
C GLY A 283 -3.66 -18.08 -38.28
N THR A 284 -4.58 -17.51 -37.48
CA THR A 284 -5.01 -16.13 -37.62
C THR A 284 -4.80 -15.39 -36.28
N VAL A 285 -4.27 -14.17 -36.35
CA VAL A 285 -4.25 -13.19 -35.26
C VAL A 285 -5.17 -12.04 -35.67
N ALA A 286 -6.20 -11.81 -34.84
CA ALA A 286 -7.20 -10.78 -35.08
C ALA A 286 -7.10 -9.66 -34.06
N VAL A 287 -7.17 -8.42 -34.52
CA VAL A 287 -7.26 -7.22 -33.67
C VAL A 287 -8.64 -6.61 -33.84
N SER A 288 -9.27 -6.24 -32.73
CA SER A 288 -10.49 -5.44 -32.75
C SER A 288 -10.44 -4.35 -31.68
N ALA A 289 -11.15 -3.27 -31.93
CA ALA A 289 -11.31 -2.19 -30.97
C ALA A 289 -12.71 -1.59 -31.11
N HIS A 290 -13.40 -1.42 -30.00
CA HIS A 290 -14.74 -0.85 -29.95
C HIS A 290 -14.94 -0.05 -28.67
N ARG A 291 -15.93 0.84 -28.70
CA ARG A 291 -16.36 1.59 -27.52
C ARG A 291 -17.36 0.78 -26.70
N GLU A 292 -17.09 0.62 -25.43
CA GLU A 292 -18.01 0.00 -24.47
C GLU A 292 -18.28 0.96 -23.32
N HIS A 293 -19.43 1.63 -23.33
CA HIS A 293 -19.83 2.68 -22.35
C HIS A 293 -18.78 3.81 -22.27
N ASP A 294 -18.10 3.94 -21.11
CA ASP A 294 -17.07 4.95 -20.84
C ASP A 294 -15.65 4.44 -21.09
N ALA A 295 -15.50 3.28 -21.72
CA ALA A 295 -14.20 2.69 -22.01
C ALA A 295 -14.05 2.34 -23.51
N VAL A 296 -12.83 2.28 -23.96
CA VAL A 296 -12.43 1.69 -25.22
C VAL A 296 -11.78 0.35 -24.93
N VAL A 297 -12.31 -0.72 -25.54
CA VAL A 297 -11.78 -2.08 -25.42
C VAL A 297 -11.02 -2.41 -26.71
N LEU A 298 -9.72 -2.63 -26.56
CA LEU A 298 -8.85 -3.12 -27.62
C LEU A 298 -8.52 -4.57 -27.33
N SER A 299 -8.70 -5.48 -28.29
CA SER A 299 -8.44 -6.90 -28.11
C SER A 299 -7.55 -7.47 -29.21
N VAL A 300 -6.66 -8.37 -28.81
CA VAL A 300 -5.84 -9.20 -29.70
C VAL A 300 -6.23 -10.65 -29.43
N THR A 301 -6.74 -11.33 -30.45
CA THR A 301 -7.17 -12.74 -30.38
C THR A 301 -6.22 -13.58 -31.23
N ASP A 302 -5.70 -14.64 -30.66
CA ASP A 302 -4.79 -15.57 -31.32
C ASP A 302 -5.36 -17.01 -31.38
N GLN A 303 -4.66 -17.90 -32.03
CA GLN A 303 -4.98 -19.32 -32.12
C GLN A 303 -3.91 -20.18 -31.44
N CYS A 304 -3.48 -19.78 -30.25
CA CYS A 304 -2.43 -20.45 -29.47
C CYS A 304 -2.81 -21.83 -28.88
N GLY A 305 -4.06 -22.26 -29.04
CA GLY A 305 -4.58 -23.47 -28.40
C GLY A 305 -5.12 -23.28 -26.99
N GLY A 306 -4.94 -22.09 -26.39
CA GLY A 306 -5.39 -21.75 -25.03
C GLY A 306 -4.26 -21.72 -24.00
N ILE A 307 -4.57 -21.20 -22.84
CA ILE A 307 -3.70 -21.11 -21.65
C ILE A 307 -4.33 -21.93 -20.53
N ALA A 308 -3.54 -22.69 -19.77
CA ALA A 308 -4.04 -23.42 -18.61
C ALA A 308 -4.76 -22.49 -17.63
N ALA A 309 -5.90 -22.91 -17.06
CA ALA A 309 -6.73 -22.06 -16.20
C ALA A 309 -5.97 -21.55 -14.98
N GLU A 310 -5.02 -22.34 -14.47
CA GLU A 310 -4.14 -21.99 -13.35
C GLU A 310 -3.12 -20.90 -13.70
N ASP A 311 -2.77 -20.75 -14.98
CA ASP A 311 -1.81 -19.79 -15.48
C ASP A 311 -2.44 -18.44 -15.89
N LEU A 312 -3.73 -18.40 -16.22
CA LEU A 312 -4.43 -17.18 -16.65
C LEU A 312 -4.23 -15.98 -15.70
N PRO A 313 -4.31 -16.11 -14.36
CA PRO A 313 -4.09 -14.97 -13.46
C PRO A 313 -2.65 -14.45 -13.46
N ARG A 314 -1.70 -15.25 -13.96
CA ARG A 314 -0.26 -14.99 -13.86
C ARG A 314 0.40 -14.55 -15.15
N VAL A 315 -0.31 -14.58 -16.29
CA VAL A 315 0.30 -14.29 -17.60
C VAL A 315 0.92 -12.90 -17.72
N PHE A 316 0.45 -11.94 -16.91
CA PHE A 316 0.99 -10.59 -16.85
C PHE A 316 2.08 -10.41 -15.78
N ASP A 317 2.43 -11.45 -15.04
CA ASP A 317 3.51 -11.38 -14.05
C ASP A 317 4.88 -11.34 -14.75
N SER A 318 5.81 -10.58 -14.19
CA SER A 318 7.16 -10.45 -14.74
C SER A 318 7.87 -11.81 -14.76
N GLY A 319 8.37 -12.20 -15.94
CA GLY A 319 9.09 -13.46 -16.12
C GLY A 319 8.20 -14.70 -16.22
N TRP A 320 6.86 -14.55 -16.26
CA TRP A 320 5.97 -15.69 -16.45
C TRP A 320 6.17 -16.33 -17.84
N ARG A 321 6.25 -17.64 -17.88
CA ARG A 321 6.31 -18.47 -19.07
C ARG A 321 5.39 -19.68 -18.87
N GLY A 322 4.56 -20.00 -19.85
CA GLY A 322 3.65 -21.15 -19.77
C GLY A 322 4.41 -22.46 -19.51
N THR A 323 3.81 -23.35 -18.75
CA THR A 323 4.37 -24.62 -18.28
C THR A 323 4.67 -25.61 -19.42
N ASP A 324 4.03 -25.47 -20.59
CA ASP A 324 4.18 -26.38 -21.73
C ASP A 324 5.38 -26.10 -22.65
N ALA A 325 6.17 -25.08 -22.36
CA ALA A 325 7.31 -24.71 -23.19
C ALA A 325 8.52 -25.62 -22.94
N ARG A 326 8.47 -26.87 -23.46
CA ARG A 326 9.68 -27.73 -23.61
C ARG A 326 10.71 -27.13 -24.57
N THR A 327 10.33 -26.17 -25.38
CA THR A 327 11.22 -25.32 -26.18
C THR A 327 10.89 -23.88 -25.83
N PRO A 328 11.74 -23.15 -25.09
CA PRO A 328 11.44 -21.79 -24.71
C PRO A 328 11.32 -20.93 -25.97
N PRO A 329 10.18 -20.24 -26.20
CA PRO A 329 10.13 -19.23 -27.23
C PRO A 329 11.17 -18.15 -26.90
N PRO A 330 11.88 -17.61 -27.92
CA PRO A 330 12.84 -16.54 -27.70
C PRO A 330 12.07 -15.30 -27.18
N GLY A 331 12.25 -14.99 -25.90
CA GLY A 331 11.60 -13.83 -25.27
C GLY A 331 11.79 -13.86 -23.76
N ALA A 332 11.98 -12.69 -23.20
CA ALA A 332 12.30 -12.49 -21.78
C ALA A 332 11.10 -12.68 -20.84
N GLY A 333 9.89 -12.96 -21.32
CA GLY A 333 8.67 -13.03 -20.48
C GLY A 333 8.29 -11.67 -19.85
N LEU A 334 8.84 -10.57 -20.36
CA LEU A 334 8.59 -9.22 -19.84
C LEU A 334 7.52 -8.47 -20.64
N GLY A 335 7.27 -8.85 -21.90
CA GLY A 335 6.39 -8.09 -22.78
C GLY A 335 4.98 -7.91 -22.23
N LEU A 336 4.36 -8.95 -21.66
CA LEU A 336 3.02 -8.84 -21.07
C LEU A 336 3.01 -8.05 -19.74
N ALA A 337 4.07 -8.13 -18.94
CA ALA A 337 4.24 -7.31 -17.75
C ALA A 337 4.39 -5.82 -18.10
N ILE A 338 5.11 -5.51 -19.20
CA ILE A 338 5.22 -4.16 -19.75
C ILE A 338 3.84 -3.66 -20.23
N VAL A 339 3.07 -4.50 -20.91
CA VAL A 339 1.69 -4.19 -21.33
C VAL A 339 0.86 -3.78 -20.11
N ARG A 340 0.84 -4.59 -19.05
CA ARG A 340 0.11 -4.28 -17.83
C ARG A 340 0.57 -2.95 -17.22
N GLY A 341 1.86 -2.74 -17.06
CA GLY A 341 2.39 -1.51 -16.47
C GLY A 341 2.06 -0.24 -17.27
N ILE A 342 2.11 -0.30 -18.61
CA ILE A 342 1.72 0.83 -19.46
C ILE A 342 0.21 1.10 -19.36
N VAL A 343 -0.61 0.06 -19.41
CA VAL A 343 -2.07 0.18 -19.35
C VAL A 343 -2.53 0.71 -17.99
N GLU A 344 -1.96 0.22 -16.89
CA GLU A 344 -2.22 0.73 -15.54
C GLU A 344 -1.81 2.21 -15.40
N ALA A 345 -0.70 2.62 -16.01
CA ALA A 345 -0.26 4.01 -16.03
C ALA A 345 -1.25 4.92 -16.81
N HIS A 346 -2.01 4.38 -17.77
CA HIS A 346 -3.11 5.04 -18.46
C HIS A 346 -4.48 4.88 -17.74
N GLN A 347 -4.49 4.45 -16.47
CA GLN A 347 -5.70 4.18 -15.70
C GLN A 347 -6.61 3.10 -16.32
N GLY A 348 -6.02 2.23 -17.15
CA GLY A 348 -6.68 1.13 -17.81
C GLY A 348 -6.55 -0.19 -17.05
N GLN A 349 -7.09 -1.24 -17.65
CA GLN A 349 -7.05 -2.60 -17.14
C GLN A 349 -6.69 -3.59 -18.25
N THR A 350 -5.95 -4.65 -17.91
CA THR A 350 -5.63 -5.76 -18.80
C THR A 350 -6.37 -7.01 -18.37
N CYS A 351 -6.87 -7.76 -19.34
CA CYS A 351 -7.55 -9.02 -19.12
C CYS A 351 -7.09 -10.07 -20.13
N VAL A 352 -7.20 -11.35 -19.80
CA VAL A 352 -6.98 -12.46 -20.72
C VAL A 352 -8.03 -13.51 -20.49
N SER A 353 -8.51 -14.11 -21.57
CA SER A 353 -9.49 -15.20 -21.54
C SER A 353 -9.19 -16.21 -22.63
N ASN A 354 -9.51 -17.48 -22.39
CA ASN A 354 -9.52 -18.48 -23.44
C ASN A 354 -10.76 -18.31 -24.31
N VAL A 355 -10.54 -18.44 -25.61
CA VAL A 355 -11.59 -18.49 -26.63
C VAL A 355 -11.47 -19.79 -27.42
N PRO A 356 -12.47 -20.19 -28.20
CA PRO A 356 -12.38 -21.41 -29.01
C PRO A 356 -11.13 -21.40 -29.90
N GLY A 357 -10.21 -22.33 -29.65
CA GLY A 357 -8.97 -22.51 -30.40
C GLY A 357 -7.81 -21.58 -29.99
N GLY A 358 -7.97 -20.68 -29.03
CA GLY A 358 -6.89 -19.74 -28.66
C GLY A 358 -7.16 -18.90 -27.43
N CYS A 359 -6.57 -17.71 -27.44
CA CYS A 359 -6.63 -16.75 -26.34
C CYS A 359 -7.04 -15.37 -26.85
N ARG A 360 -7.68 -14.59 -25.99
CA ARG A 360 -7.98 -13.19 -26.20
C ARG A 360 -7.37 -12.35 -25.09
N PHE A 361 -6.50 -11.43 -25.47
CA PHE A 361 -5.94 -10.39 -24.60
C PHE A 361 -6.73 -9.11 -24.82
N GLU A 362 -7.22 -8.51 -23.75
CA GLU A 362 -8.00 -7.28 -23.78
C GLU A 362 -7.31 -6.18 -22.98
N VAL A 363 -7.31 -4.98 -23.55
CA VAL A 363 -6.87 -3.73 -22.92
C VAL A 363 -8.07 -2.79 -22.87
N ARG A 364 -8.46 -2.38 -21.67
CA ARG A 364 -9.55 -1.44 -21.43
C ARG A 364 -8.97 -0.10 -21.02
N LEU A 365 -9.27 0.95 -21.76
CA LEU A 365 -8.81 2.31 -21.51
C LEU A 365 -10.01 3.24 -21.31
N PRO A 366 -9.91 4.30 -20.49
CA PRO A 366 -10.94 5.32 -20.42
C PRO A 366 -11.17 5.93 -21.82
N ALA A 367 -12.43 6.09 -22.21
CA ALA A 367 -12.75 6.77 -23.45
C ALA A 367 -12.44 8.27 -23.33
N ALA A 368 -11.93 8.87 -24.40
CA ALA A 368 -11.84 10.33 -24.47
C ALA A 368 -13.25 10.94 -24.43
N VAL A 369 -13.42 11.98 -23.62
CA VAL A 369 -14.70 12.71 -23.48
C VAL A 369 -14.92 13.60 -24.69
#